data_396bcd4a9b3ee34dbc07aee3a40c2756
#
_entry.id   396bcd4a9b3ee34dbc07aee3a40c2756
#
_cell.length_a   1.000
_cell.length_b   1.000
_cell.length_c   1.000
_cell.angle_alpha   90.00
_cell.angle_beta   90.00
_cell.angle_gamma   90.00
#
_symmetry.space_group_name_H-M   'P 1'
#
loop_
_entity.id
_entity.type
_entity.pdbx_description
1 polymer ?
#
loop_
_entity_poly.entity_id
_entity_poly.type
_entity_poly.pdbx_seq_one_letter_code
_entity_poly.pdbx_strand_id
1 'polypeptide(L)'
;IQAIKTSSINEINTVKENTAPLKRYIKIRKKVLGLKKYYNYDGTINLSEFNKDYEYDEAKEIVLNSIEPLGEDYKKKMKKAISEGWLDVFETKGKRSGAYSAGVYGVHPYMLLNYNKTLDSVFTLAHELGHTLHTLYSDENQPFSMADYTIFVAEVASTFNERLLLDYMMEKTEDPMERIA
;
A
#
# COMPACT_ATOMS: atom_id res chain seq x y z
N ILE A 1 -19.52 -15.26 -13.28
CA ILE A 1 -18.29 -15.86 -13.85
C ILE A 1 -17.89 -15.16 -15.15
N GLN A 2 -18.79 -14.93 -16.10
CA GLN A 2 -18.47 -14.26 -17.37
C GLN A 2 -18.00 -12.80 -17.16
N ALA A 3 -18.67 -12.03 -16.32
CA ALA A 3 -18.29 -10.65 -16.02
C ALA A 3 -16.88 -10.55 -15.39
N ILE A 4 -16.55 -11.45 -14.47
CA ILE A 4 -15.20 -11.49 -13.83
C ILE A 4 -14.13 -11.81 -14.88
N LYS A 5 -14.37 -12.78 -15.79
CA LYS A 5 -13.42 -13.09 -16.86
C LYS A 5 -13.19 -11.90 -17.79
N THR A 6 -14.25 -11.19 -18.15
CA THR A 6 -14.16 -10.01 -19.03
C THR A 6 -13.37 -8.89 -18.35
N SER A 7 -13.60 -8.64 -17.06
CA SER A 7 -12.88 -7.64 -16.29
C SER A 7 -11.38 -7.96 -16.22
N SER A 8 -11.01 -9.19 -15.86
CA SER A 8 -9.60 -9.62 -15.80
C SER A 8 -8.88 -9.50 -17.13
N ILE A 9 -9.56 -9.83 -18.26
CA ILE A 9 -8.98 -9.68 -19.60
C ILE A 9 -8.75 -8.20 -19.92
N ASN A 10 -9.70 -7.33 -19.58
CA ASN A 10 -9.58 -5.90 -19.82
C ASN A 10 -8.42 -5.30 -19.04
N GLU A 11 -8.20 -5.69 -17.78
CA GLU A 11 -7.06 -5.24 -16.98
C GLU A 11 -5.72 -5.69 -17.58
N ILE A 12 -5.60 -6.97 -17.92
CA ILE A 12 -4.39 -7.49 -18.57
C ILE A 12 -4.09 -6.71 -19.86
N ASN A 13 -5.08 -6.42 -20.67
CA ASN A 13 -4.91 -5.65 -21.90
C ASN A 13 -4.52 -4.20 -21.59
N THR A 14 -5.17 -3.56 -20.61
CA THR A 14 -4.84 -2.21 -20.18
C THR A 14 -3.39 -2.11 -19.71
N VAL A 15 -2.92 -3.06 -18.89
CA VAL A 15 -1.51 -3.11 -18.46
C VAL A 15 -0.58 -3.29 -19.65
N LYS A 16 -0.88 -4.22 -20.58
CA LYS A 16 -0.04 -4.46 -21.76
C LYS A 16 0.07 -3.24 -22.67
N GLU A 17 -1.02 -2.51 -22.87
CA GLU A 17 -1.09 -1.30 -23.69
C GLU A 17 -0.39 -0.11 -23.03
N ASN A 18 -0.28 -0.09 -21.69
CA ASN A 18 0.28 1.01 -20.92
C ASN A 18 1.68 0.73 -20.33
N THR A 19 2.45 -0.16 -20.93
CA THR A 19 3.81 -0.50 -20.45
C THR A 19 4.89 0.53 -20.78
N ALA A 20 4.58 1.57 -21.54
CA ALA A 20 5.57 2.58 -21.95
C ALA A 20 6.26 3.30 -20.78
N PRO A 21 5.56 3.74 -19.71
CA PRO A 21 6.21 4.33 -18.54
C PRO A 21 7.18 3.38 -17.86
N LEU A 22 6.80 2.12 -17.65
CA LEU A 22 7.65 1.10 -17.05
C LEU A 22 8.90 0.83 -17.89
N LYS A 23 8.76 0.70 -19.21
CA LYS A 23 9.91 0.53 -20.12
C LYS A 23 10.85 1.73 -20.06
N ARG A 24 10.32 2.96 -19.96
CA ARG A 24 11.11 4.17 -19.79
C ARG A 24 11.85 4.16 -18.45
N TYR A 25 11.19 3.81 -17.37
CA TYR A 25 11.79 3.68 -16.04
C TYR A 25 12.95 2.69 -16.02
N ILE A 26 12.74 1.47 -16.54
CA ILE A 26 13.79 0.44 -16.65
C ILE A 26 14.97 0.96 -17.49
N LYS A 27 14.72 1.69 -18.58
CA LYS A 27 15.78 2.26 -19.41
C LYS A 27 16.59 3.31 -18.66
N ILE A 28 15.95 4.14 -17.85
CA ILE A 28 16.60 5.14 -17.00
C ILE A 28 17.44 4.43 -15.93
N ARG A 29 16.86 3.48 -15.18
CA ARG A 29 17.59 2.69 -14.17
C ARG A 29 18.83 2.04 -14.76
N LYS A 30 18.68 1.34 -15.89
CA LYS A 30 19.78 0.71 -16.60
C LYS A 30 20.92 1.68 -16.92
N LYS A 31 20.59 2.91 -17.34
CA LYS A 31 21.56 3.96 -17.65
C LYS A 31 22.26 4.47 -16.39
N VAL A 32 21.50 4.76 -15.34
CA VAL A 32 22.02 5.29 -14.06
C VAL A 32 22.95 4.28 -13.41
N LEU A 33 22.59 2.99 -13.40
CA LEU A 33 23.37 1.90 -12.83
C LEU A 33 24.53 1.43 -13.72
N GLY A 34 24.69 1.96 -14.93
CA GLY A 34 25.78 1.57 -15.85
C GLY A 34 25.66 0.13 -16.37
N LEU A 35 24.47 -0.47 -16.34
CA LEU A 35 24.25 -1.87 -16.66
C LEU A 35 24.20 -2.10 -18.18
N LYS A 36 24.88 -3.16 -18.66
CA LYS A 36 24.77 -3.62 -20.06
C LYS A 36 23.46 -4.35 -20.32
N LYS A 37 22.95 -5.11 -19.34
CA LYS A 37 21.66 -5.81 -19.34
C LYS A 37 20.95 -5.48 -18.04
N TYR A 38 19.61 -5.60 -18.03
CA TYR A 38 18.79 -5.39 -16.85
C TYR A 38 17.99 -6.66 -16.57
N TYR A 39 18.08 -7.13 -15.35
CA TYR A 39 17.38 -8.33 -14.86
C TYR A 39 16.41 -7.93 -13.74
N ASN A 40 15.46 -8.78 -13.40
CA ASN A 40 14.46 -8.49 -12.37
C ASN A 40 15.06 -8.13 -11.00
N TYR A 41 16.18 -8.78 -10.63
CA TYR A 41 16.87 -8.50 -9.37
C TYR A 41 17.59 -7.13 -9.36
N ASP A 42 17.83 -6.51 -10.50
CA ASP A 42 18.40 -5.16 -10.56
C ASP A 42 17.36 -4.11 -10.12
N GLY A 43 16.08 -4.49 -10.03
CA GLY A 43 15.00 -3.66 -9.53
C GLY A 43 15.12 -3.30 -8.04
N THR A 44 15.84 -4.10 -7.27
CA THR A 44 16.05 -3.91 -5.83
C THR A 44 17.23 -3.00 -5.48
N ILE A 45 18.03 -2.60 -6.47
CA ILE A 45 19.17 -1.71 -6.25
C ILE A 45 18.65 -0.29 -6.01
N ASN A 46 19.00 0.31 -4.89
CA ASN A 46 18.65 1.70 -4.62
C ASN A 46 19.30 2.63 -5.64
N LEU A 47 18.54 3.60 -6.15
CA LEU A 47 19.04 4.63 -7.06
C LEU A 47 19.54 5.88 -6.33
N SER A 48 19.21 6.04 -5.07
CA SER A 48 19.64 7.15 -4.23
C SER A 48 20.31 6.62 -2.96
N GLU A 49 21.19 7.42 -2.38
CA GLU A 49 21.77 7.19 -1.05
C GLU A 49 20.87 7.74 0.06
N PHE A 50 19.65 8.15 -0.29
CA PHE A 50 18.69 8.65 0.68
C PHE A 50 18.35 7.54 1.68
N ASN A 51 18.58 7.83 2.94
CA ASN A 51 18.25 6.94 4.06
C ASN A 51 17.65 7.79 5.16
N LYS A 52 16.37 7.58 5.41
CA LYS A 52 15.62 8.22 6.48
C LYS A 52 14.86 7.15 7.24
N ASP A 53 14.97 7.19 8.55
CA ASP A 53 14.13 6.41 9.44
C ASP A 53 12.80 7.16 9.66
N TYR A 54 11.71 6.48 9.37
CA TYR A 54 10.36 6.97 9.65
C TYR A 54 9.88 6.34 10.96
N GLU A 55 9.89 7.12 12.03
CA GLU A 55 9.33 6.64 13.30
C GLU A 55 7.84 6.32 13.14
N TYR A 56 7.34 5.32 13.86
CA TYR A 56 5.97 4.86 13.68
C TYR A 56 4.93 5.97 13.91
N ASP A 57 5.16 6.86 14.88
CA ASP A 57 4.28 7.99 15.13
C ASP A 57 4.26 8.99 13.97
N GLU A 58 5.40 9.27 13.35
CA GLU A 58 5.51 10.07 12.13
C GLU A 58 4.78 9.39 10.96
N ALA A 59 5.00 8.09 10.78
CA ALA A 59 4.34 7.33 9.70
C ALA A 59 2.82 7.35 9.82
N LYS A 60 2.26 7.23 11.02
CA LYS A 60 0.81 7.35 11.25
C LYS A 60 0.28 8.71 10.78
N GLU A 61 0.96 9.79 11.13
CA GLU A 61 0.56 11.14 10.72
C GLU A 61 0.65 11.33 9.20
N ILE A 62 1.71 10.84 8.57
CA ILE A 62 1.87 10.88 7.11
C ILE A 62 0.71 10.15 6.44
N VAL A 63 0.41 8.92 6.86
CA VAL A 63 -0.68 8.10 6.28
C VAL A 63 -2.03 8.74 6.54
N LEU A 64 -2.31 9.26 7.75
CA LEU A 64 -3.58 9.93 8.06
C LEU A 64 -3.79 11.23 7.27
N ASN A 65 -2.72 11.92 6.92
CA ASN A 65 -2.82 13.14 6.11
C ASN A 65 -2.96 12.82 4.63
N SER A 66 -2.35 11.73 4.15
CA SER A 66 -2.45 11.33 2.75
C SER A 66 -3.85 10.94 2.30
N ILE A 67 -4.69 10.46 3.22
CA ILE A 67 -6.05 10.00 2.93
C ILE A 67 -7.12 11.10 3.07
N GLU A 68 -6.72 12.36 3.26
CA GLU A 68 -7.66 13.49 3.39
C GLU A 68 -8.68 13.57 2.23
N PRO A 69 -8.31 13.28 0.96
CA PRO A 69 -9.28 13.27 -0.13
C PRO A 69 -10.42 12.25 0.00
N LEU A 70 -10.28 11.23 0.87
CA LEU A 70 -11.31 10.21 1.12
C LEU A 70 -12.40 10.67 2.12
N GLY A 71 -12.22 11.85 2.70
CA GLY A 71 -13.20 12.49 3.58
C GLY A 71 -13.11 12.07 5.05
N GLU A 72 -13.88 12.77 5.87
CA GLU A 72 -13.79 12.69 7.32
C GLU A 72 -14.22 11.34 7.92
N ASP A 73 -15.19 10.65 7.33
CA ASP A 73 -15.63 9.34 7.84
C ASP A 73 -14.52 8.30 7.69
N TYR A 74 -13.87 8.27 6.53
CA TYR A 74 -12.73 7.39 6.27
C TYR A 74 -11.57 7.67 7.24
N LYS A 75 -11.21 8.94 7.38
CA LYS A 75 -10.16 9.41 8.29
C LYS A 75 -10.47 9.06 9.76
N LYS A 76 -11.70 9.23 10.19
CA LYS A 76 -12.15 8.88 11.55
C LYS A 76 -12.04 7.38 11.82
N LYS A 77 -12.47 6.54 10.88
CA LYS A 77 -12.35 5.08 11.00
C LYS A 77 -10.89 4.62 11.02
N MET A 78 -10.04 5.21 10.17
CA MET A 78 -8.61 4.91 10.17
C MET A 78 -7.94 5.33 11.50
N LYS A 79 -8.25 6.51 12.02
CA LYS A 79 -7.77 6.94 13.35
C LYS A 79 -8.19 5.96 14.44
N LYS A 80 -9.42 5.48 14.39
CA LYS A 80 -9.93 4.47 15.33
C LYS A 80 -9.12 3.18 15.25
N ALA A 81 -8.88 2.65 14.05
CA ALA A 81 -8.07 1.45 13.85
C ALA A 81 -6.68 1.59 14.48
N ILE A 82 -6.02 2.72 14.24
CA ILE A 82 -4.68 3.01 14.74
C ILE A 82 -4.65 3.15 16.27
N SER A 83 -5.68 3.76 16.89
CA SER A 83 -5.68 4.10 18.32
C SER A 83 -6.26 3.03 19.23
N GLU A 84 -7.10 2.13 18.73
CA GLU A 84 -7.82 1.15 19.54
C GLU A 84 -7.16 -0.24 19.55
N GLY A 85 -5.89 -0.34 19.09
CA GLY A 85 -5.13 -1.58 19.23
C GLY A 85 -5.48 -2.66 18.19
N TRP A 86 -5.98 -2.27 17.00
CA TRP A 86 -6.25 -3.23 15.92
C TRP A 86 -4.99 -3.71 15.22
N LEU A 87 -3.85 -3.04 15.45
CA LEU A 87 -2.57 -3.27 14.81
C LEU A 87 -1.56 -3.91 15.76
N ASP A 88 -1.01 -5.04 15.37
CA ASP A 88 0.21 -5.61 15.95
C ASP A 88 1.40 -5.16 15.09
N VAL A 89 2.14 -4.15 15.57
CA VAL A 89 2.98 -3.29 14.72
C VAL A 89 4.40 -3.82 14.57
N PHE A 90 5.06 -4.14 15.71
CA PHE A 90 6.50 -4.39 15.72
C PHE A 90 6.86 -5.86 15.62
N GLU A 91 8.05 -6.13 15.09
CA GLU A 91 8.62 -7.47 15.08
C GLU A 91 8.82 -8.00 16.50
N THR A 92 8.43 -9.27 16.71
CA THR A 92 8.65 -9.98 17.96
C THR A 92 9.08 -11.41 17.70
N LYS A 93 9.74 -12.04 18.67
CA LYS A 93 10.20 -13.43 18.54
C LYS A 93 9.01 -14.38 18.27
N GLY A 94 9.07 -15.10 17.18
CA GLY A 94 8.03 -16.06 16.77
C GLY A 94 6.88 -15.47 15.96
N LYS A 95 6.85 -14.16 15.74
CA LYS A 95 5.89 -13.50 14.85
C LYS A 95 6.22 -13.86 13.39
N ARG A 96 5.17 -14.08 12.57
CA ARG A 96 5.34 -14.33 11.13
C ARG A 96 5.87 -13.07 10.44
N SER A 97 6.73 -13.27 9.46
CA SER A 97 7.19 -12.18 8.58
C SER A 97 6.08 -11.69 7.65
N GLY A 98 6.26 -10.51 7.07
CA GLY A 98 5.31 -9.87 6.17
C GLY A 98 4.28 -9.02 6.91
N ALA A 99 3.20 -8.67 6.21
CA ALA A 99 2.08 -7.91 6.72
C ALA A 99 0.78 -8.49 6.17
N TYR A 100 -0.31 -8.32 6.89
CA TYR A 100 -1.65 -8.65 6.43
C TYR A 100 -2.72 -7.99 7.28
N SER A 101 -3.88 -7.78 6.69
CA SER A 101 -5.13 -7.44 7.38
C SER A 101 -6.09 -8.63 7.33
N ALA A 102 -6.70 -8.96 8.45
CA ALA A 102 -7.65 -10.06 8.57
C ALA A 102 -8.96 -9.59 9.22
N GLY A 103 -10.07 -9.78 8.55
CA GLY A 103 -11.40 -9.46 9.05
C GLY A 103 -12.14 -10.68 9.57
N VAL A 104 -13.01 -10.46 10.55
CA VAL A 104 -14.04 -11.38 11.00
C VAL A 104 -15.34 -10.62 11.06
N TYR A 105 -16.37 -11.08 10.36
CA TYR A 105 -17.64 -10.36 10.28
C TYR A 105 -18.23 -10.11 11.67
N GLY A 106 -18.68 -8.87 11.90
CA GLY A 106 -19.26 -8.42 13.16
C GLY A 106 -18.26 -7.96 14.22
N VAL A 107 -16.95 -8.03 13.93
CA VAL A 107 -15.89 -7.43 14.73
C VAL A 107 -14.97 -6.60 13.84
N HIS A 108 -14.17 -5.71 14.44
CA HIS A 108 -13.19 -4.96 13.65
C HIS A 108 -12.09 -5.87 13.08
N PRO A 109 -11.52 -5.51 11.93
CA PRO A 109 -10.35 -6.23 11.41
C PRO A 109 -9.13 -6.09 12.31
N TYR A 110 -8.21 -7.05 12.21
CA TYR A 110 -6.91 -7.03 12.86
C TYR A 110 -5.81 -6.99 11.81
N MET A 111 -4.75 -6.24 12.09
CA MET A 111 -3.62 -6.08 11.20
C MET A 111 -2.33 -6.56 11.87
N LEU A 112 -1.54 -7.35 11.16
CA LEU A 112 -0.18 -7.70 11.54
C LEU A 112 0.80 -6.97 10.64
N LEU A 113 1.78 -6.32 11.26
CA LEU A 113 2.90 -5.65 10.60
C LEU A 113 4.23 -6.14 11.18
N ASN A 114 5.31 -5.89 10.48
CA ASN A 114 6.68 -5.96 10.98
C ASN A 114 7.37 -4.63 10.64
N TYR A 115 6.91 -3.58 11.30
CA TYR A 115 7.33 -2.21 11.03
C TYR A 115 8.80 -2.00 11.42
N ASN A 116 9.63 -1.57 10.47
CA ASN A 116 11.08 -1.43 10.64
C ASN A 116 11.62 -0.04 10.26
N LYS A 117 10.75 0.98 10.29
CA LYS A 117 11.08 2.41 10.04
C LYS A 117 11.52 2.76 8.62
N THR A 118 11.46 1.84 7.68
CA THR A 118 11.79 2.12 6.28
C THR A 118 10.64 2.81 5.57
N LEU A 119 10.91 3.48 4.44
CA LEU A 119 9.87 4.01 3.56
C LEU A 119 8.90 2.93 3.11
N ASP A 120 9.39 1.74 2.79
CA ASP A 120 8.59 0.57 2.44
C ASP A 120 7.60 0.20 3.56
N SER A 121 8.01 0.30 4.84
CA SER A 121 7.10 0.08 5.97
C SER A 121 5.99 1.12 6.09
N VAL A 122 6.23 2.37 5.67
CA VAL A 122 5.18 3.40 5.62
C VAL A 122 4.15 3.07 4.54
N PHE A 123 4.60 2.64 3.36
CA PHE A 123 3.71 2.18 2.29
C PHE A 123 2.95 0.91 2.68
N THR A 124 3.61 -0.05 3.32
CA THR A 124 2.96 -1.25 3.87
C THR A 124 1.87 -0.89 4.88
N LEU A 125 2.12 0.06 5.79
CA LEU A 125 1.10 0.55 6.72
C LEU A 125 -0.12 1.12 6.00
N ALA A 126 0.08 1.95 4.98
CA ALA A 126 -1.01 2.52 4.17
C ALA A 126 -1.79 1.45 3.42
N HIS A 127 -1.10 0.46 2.85
CA HIS A 127 -1.65 -0.69 2.14
C HIS A 127 -2.58 -1.50 3.05
N GLU A 128 -2.07 -1.97 4.18
CA GLU A 128 -2.83 -2.80 5.11
C GLU A 128 -4.01 -2.05 5.76
N LEU A 129 -3.86 -0.74 6.01
CA LEU A 129 -4.97 0.11 6.42
C LEU A 129 -6.04 0.21 5.32
N GLY A 130 -5.67 0.19 4.05
CA GLY A 130 -6.60 0.11 2.92
C GLY A 130 -7.46 -1.15 2.97
N HIS A 131 -6.86 -2.31 3.19
CA HIS A 131 -7.58 -3.57 3.39
C HIS A 131 -8.49 -3.51 4.62
N THR A 132 -7.95 -3.01 5.74
CA THR A 132 -8.69 -2.89 7.01
C THR A 132 -9.96 -2.05 6.82
N LEU A 133 -9.85 -0.89 6.18
CA LEU A 133 -11.01 -0.02 5.95
C LEU A 133 -11.99 -0.63 4.92
N HIS A 134 -11.49 -1.29 3.87
CA HIS A 134 -12.33 -1.99 2.90
C HIS A 134 -13.18 -3.06 3.58
N THR A 135 -12.55 -3.92 4.40
CA THR A 135 -13.27 -4.94 5.17
C THR A 135 -14.30 -4.32 6.09
N LEU A 136 -13.93 -3.27 6.84
CA LEU A 136 -14.86 -2.58 7.74
C LEU A 136 -16.09 -2.03 7.00
N TYR A 137 -15.89 -1.35 5.86
CA TYR A 137 -17.00 -0.85 5.05
C TYR A 137 -17.84 -1.98 4.43
N SER A 138 -17.21 -3.09 4.03
CA SER A 138 -17.95 -4.23 3.52
C SER A 138 -18.85 -4.83 4.60
N ASP A 139 -18.31 -5.06 5.79
CA ASP A 139 -19.05 -5.64 6.93
C ASP A 139 -20.19 -4.72 7.40
N GLU A 140 -19.99 -3.40 7.36
CA GLU A 140 -21.03 -2.44 7.72
C GLU A 140 -22.18 -2.34 6.71
N ASN A 141 -21.93 -2.62 5.43
CA ASN A 141 -22.88 -2.36 4.34
C ASN A 141 -23.40 -3.62 3.65
N GLN A 142 -22.83 -4.78 3.94
CA GLN A 142 -23.24 -6.05 3.34
C GLN A 142 -23.69 -7.06 4.41
N PRO A 143 -24.67 -7.91 4.11
CA PRO A 143 -24.99 -9.04 5.00
C PRO A 143 -23.84 -10.05 4.98
N PHE A 144 -23.71 -10.83 6.05
CA PHE A 144 -22.65 -11.83 6.24
C PHE A 144 -22.33 -12.68 4.98
N SER A 145 -23.37 -13.13 4.28
CA SER A 145 -23.21 -13.97 3.09
C SER A 145 -22.62 -13.25 1.86
N MET A 146 -22.49 -11.92 1.92
CA MET A 146 -22.01 -11.09 0.82
C MET A 146 -20.89 -10.13 1.21
N ALA A 147 -20.48 -10.13 2.47
CA ALA A 147 -19.45 -9.21 2.98
C ALA A 147 -18.03 -9.59 2.52
N ASP A 148 -17.81 -10.88 2.25
CA ASP A 148 -16.54 -11.35 1.70
C ASP A 148 -16.37 -10.92 0.24
N TYR A 149 -15.14 -10.59 -0.14
CA TYR A 149 -14.81 -10.10 -1.48
C TYR A 149 -13.60 -10.85 -2.06
N THR A 150 -13.52 -10.89 -3.38
CA THR A 150 -12.45 -11.60 -4.08
C THR A 150 -11.14 -10.82 -4.00
N ILE A 151 -10.00 -11.54 -4.09
CA ILE A 151 -8.66 -10.95 -4.14
C ILE A 151 -8.53 -9.88 -5.25
N PHE A 152 -9.27 -10.05 -6.35
CA PHE A 152 -9.31 -9.10 -7.46
C PHE A 152 -9.79 -7.69 -7.03
N VAL A 153 -10.72 -7.62 -6.07
CA VAL A 153 -11.26 -6.36 -5.56
C VAL A 153 -10.49 -5.89 -4.34
N ALA A 154 -9.91 -6.83 -3.58
CA ALA A 154 -9.18 -6.54 -2.35
C ALA A 154 -8.09 -5.48 -2.55
N GLU A 155 -7.29 -5.63 -3.61
CA GLU A 155 -6.13 -4.77 -3.86
C GLU A 155 -6.49 -3.37 -4.40
N VAL A 156 -7.75 -3.12 -4.74
CA VAL A 156 -8.17 -1.79 -5.21
C VAL A 156 -8.04 -0.76 -4.07
N ALA A 157 -8.52 -1.09 -2.87
CA ALA A 157 -8.48 -0.18 -1.74
C ALA A 157 -7.05 0.02 -1.22
N SER A 158 -6.28 -1.07 -1.10
CA SER A 158 -4.91 -1.05 -0.61
C SER A 158 -3.98 -0.24 -1.52
N THR A 159 -3.98 -0.55 -2.82
CA THR A 159 -3.13 0.15 -3.80
C THR A 159 -3.57 1.60 -4.03
N PHE A 160 -4.86 1.91 -3.84
CA PHE A 160 -5.34 3.29 -3.90
C PHE A 160 -4.82 4.12 -2.72
N ASN A 161 -4.80 3.55 -1.51
CA ASN A 161 -4.17 4.20 -0.35
C ASN A 161 -2.67 4.44 -0.57
N GLU A 162 -1.93 3.47 -1.12
CA GLU A 162 -0.53 3.67 -1.50
C GLU A 162 -0.38 4.81 -2.52
N ARG A 163 -1.28 4.90 -3.49
CA ARG A 163 -1.24 5.97 -4.48
C ARG A 163 -1.47 7.34 -3.85
N LEU A 164 -2.43 7.48 -2.94
CA LEU A 164 -2.65 8.73 -2.21
C LEU A 164 -1.45 9.10 -1.34
N LEU A 165 -0.83 8.10 -0.69
CA LEU A 165 0.40 8.30 0.08
C LEU A 165 1.53 8.80 -0.82
N LEU A 166 1.74 8.17 -1.96
CA LEU A 166 2.76 8.58 -2.92
C LEU A 166 2.55 10.04 -3.38
N ASP A 167 1.33 10.39 -3.78
CA ASP A 167 1.00 11.74 -4.23
C ASP A 167 1.22 12.77 -3.12
N TYR A 168 0.80 12.44 -1.89
CA TYR A 168 1.03 13.29 -0.71
C TYR A 168 2.52 13.50 -0.42
N MET A 169 3.31 12.42 -0.42
CA MET A 169 4.75 12.51 -0.17
C MET A 169 5.46 13.28 -1.28
N MET A 170 5.12 13.01 -2.54
CA MET A 170 5.69 13.73 -3.69
C MET A 170 5.39 15.24 -3.67
N GLU A 171 4.24 15.64 -3.13
CA GLU A 171 3.89 17.05 -2.96
C GLU A 171 4.68 17.71 -1.83
N LYS A 172 4.92 16.98 -0.73
CA LYS A 172 5.59 17.53 0.46
C LYS A 172 7.11 17.48 0.40
N THR A 173 7.67 16.56 -0.38
CA THR A 173 9.11 16.34 -0.46
C THR A 173 9.77 17.34 -1.38
N GLU A 174 10.69 18.15 -0.84
CA GLU A 174 11.51 19.10 -1.60
C GLU A 174 12.85 18.50 -2.03
N ASP A 175 13.38 17.52 -1.31
CA ASP A 175 14.65 16.86 -1.60
C ASP A 175 14.55 15.96 -2.85
N PRO A 176 15.32 16.23 -3.92
CA PRO A 176 15.33 15.38 -5.11
C PRO A 176 15.75 13.93 -4.84
N MET A 177 16.60 13.69 -3.82
CA MET A 177 17.08 12.34 -3.49
C MET A 177 15.98 11.53 -2.79
N GLU A 178 15.17 12.16 -1.94
CA GLU A 178 13.98 11.55 -1.34
C GLU A 178 12.92 11.24 -2.41
N ARG A 179 12.77 12.10 -3.42
CA ARG A 179 11.84 11.85 -4.54
C ARG A 179 12.22 10.67 -5.43
N ILE A 180 13.47 10.25 -5.41
CA ILE A 180 13.98 9.12 -6.20
C ILE A 180 13.96 7.82 -5.39
N ALA A 181 14.03 7.91 -4.06
CA ALA A 181 13.97 6.78 -3.16
C ALA A 181 12.63 6.08 -3.20
#